data_9f4c3791f5dddde10930142e5a38fcf1
#
_entry.id   9f4c3791f5dddde10930142e5a38fcf1
#
_cell.length_a   1.000
_cell.length_b   1.000
_cell.length_c   1.000
_cell.angle_alpha   90.00
_cell.angle_beta   90.00
_cell.angle_gamma   90.00
#
_symmetry.space_group_name_H-M   'P 1'
#
loop_
_entity.id
_entity.type
_entity.pdbx_description
1 polymer ?
#
loop_
_entity_poly.entity_id
_entity_poly.type
_entity_poly.pdbx_seq_one_letter_code
_entity_poly.pdbx_strand_id
1 'polypeptide(L)'
;QGTSMLDLLRKNAAVPAGRAGMAIAVSAGNIVEVSAGLDAPAHVVIDAQGMLVCPPFVDAHFHMDAALSYGLPRVNQSGTLLEGIALWGELKPLLTQKALIERALAYCDWAVGKGLLAIRSHVDVCDPRLLAVEALLEVKRIVAPYLDLQLVAFPQDGLLRGGDGPFQHLENLKRALDMGVDVIGGIPHFERSMADGSRSIRVLCELAAQRGLAVDMHCDESDDPYSRHVETLAFETQRLGLHGRVTGSHLTSMHSMDNYYVSKLLPLMVEAGLHVVANPLINITLQGRLDSYPKRRGMTRVPELLAHGVNVAFGHDCVMDPWYSLGSADMLEV
;
A
#
# COMPACT_ATOMS: atom_id res chain seq x y z
N GLN A 1 36.81 -30.90 0.55
CA GLN A 1 36.07 -29.67 0.20
C GLN A 1 35.71 -29.01 1.53
N GLY A 2 36.40 -27.92 1.88
CA GLY A 2 36.11 -27.20 3.11
C GLY A 2 34.71 -26.61 3.04
N THR A 3 33.86 -26.98 3.97
CA THR A 3 32.56 -26.33 4.21
C THR A 3 32.83 -24.87 4.53
N SER A 4 32.44 -23.96 3.64
CA SER A 4 32.53 -22.55 3.91
C SER A 4 31.72 -22.22 5.13
N MET A 5 32.27 -21.46 6.06
CA MET A 5 31.64 -21.03 7.28
C MET A 5 30.42 -20.17 6.97
N LEU A 6 29.26 -20.51 7.54
CA LEU A 6 28.02 -19.74 7.36
C LEU A 6 28.10 -18.41 8.15
N ASP A 7 27.41 -17.40 7.68
CA ASP A 7 27.27 -16.14 8.42
C ASP A 7 26.36 -16.33 9.65
N LEU A 8 25.26 -17.06 9.44
CA LEU A 8 24.26 -17.33 10.49
C LEU A 8 23.65 -18.72 10.31
N LEU A 9 23.47 -19.42 11.41
CA LEU A 9 22.67 -20.64 11.50
C LEU A 9 21.59 -20.47 12.58
N ARG A 10 20.33 -20.53 12.19
CA ARG A 10 19.20 -20.62 13.12
C ARG A 10 18.77 -22.06 13.25
N LYS A 11 18.79 -22.61 14.49
CA LYS A 11 18.39 -23.98 14.81
C LYS A 11 17.03 -24.01 15.47
N ASN A 12 16.38 -25.17 15.46
CA ASN A 12 15.12 -25.45 16.17
C ASN A 12 14.00 -24.45 15.83
N ALA A 13 13.90 -24.05 14.56
CA ALA A 13 12.85 -23.15 14.08
C ALA A 13 11.59 -23.93 13.67
N ALA A 14 10.42 -23.38 13.96
CA ALA A 14 9.22 -23.67 13.20
C ALA A 14 9.17 -22.70 11.98
N VAL A 15 8.80 -23.22 10.82
CA VAL A 15 8.71 -22.41 9.58
C VAL A 15 7.29 -22.49 9.04
N PRO A 16 6.88 -21.55 8.17
CA PRO A 16 5.58 -21.59 7.51
C PRO A 16 5.28 -22.97 6.91
N ALA A 17 4.01 -23.35 6.79
CA ALA A 17 3.53 -24.69 6.43
C ALA A 17 3.73 -25.78 7.49
N GLY A 18 3.91 -25.39 8.78
CA GLY A 18 3.85 -26.29 9.93
C GLY A 18 5.06 -27.20 10.10
N ARG A 19 6.19 -26.94 9.45
CA ARG A 19 7.42 -27.72 9.66
C ARG A 19 8.17 -27.22 10.88
N ALA A 20 8.42 -28.10 11.84
CA ALA A 20 9.18 -27.82 13.06
C ALA A 20 10.58 -28.45 13.04
N GLY A 21 11.44 -28.04 13.96
CA GLY A 21 12.81 -28.57 14.09
C GLY A 21 13.70 -28.25 12.89
N MET A 22 13.41 -27.17 12.18
CA MET A 22 14.15 -26.75 10.99
C MET A 22 15.38 -25.94 11.37
N ALA A 23 16.42 -26.05 10.56
CA ALA A 23 17.55 -25.12 10.58
C ALA A 23 17.54 -24.24 9.33
N ILE A 24 17.93 -22.99 9.50
CA ILE A 24 17.99 -22.00 8.43
C ILE A 24 19.44 -21.50 8.35
N ALA A 25 20.11 -21.78 7.24
CA ALA A 25 21.48 -21.38 6.99
C ALA A 25 21.54 -20.13 6.12
N VAL A 26 22.35 -19.15 6.51
CA VAL A 26 22.54 -17.89 5.79
C VAL A 26 24.00 -17.73 5.43
N SER A 27 24.30 -17.34 4.19
CA SER A 27 25.62 -17.01 3.71
C SER A 27 25.51 -15.84 2.73
N ALA A 28 26.42 -14.87 2.84
CA ALA A 28 26.45 -13.65 2.02
C ALA A 28 25.08 -12.93 1.97
N GLY A 29 24.38 -12.89 3.12
CA GLY A 29 23.08 -12.22 3.25
C GLY A 29 21.89 -12.99 2.66
N ASN A 30 22.08 -14.21 2.16
CA ASN A 30 21.05 -15.02 1.55
C ASN A 30 20.79 -16.32 2.34
N ILE A 31 19.53 -16.77 2.38
CA ILE A 31 19.20 -18.10 2.86
C ILE A 31 19.70 -19.11 1.82
N VAL A 32 20.63 -19.97 2.23
CA VAL A 32 21.22 -20.97 1.33
C VAL A 32 20.64 -22.38 1.55
N GLU A 33 20.09 -22.64 2.74
CA GLU A 33 19.46 -23.91 3.05
C GLU A 33 18.40 -23.78 4.14
N VAL A 34 17.31 -24.53 4.01
CA VAL A 34 16.30 -24.73 5.07
C VAL A 34 16.03 -26.23 5.16
N SER A 35 16.55 -26.88 6.19
CA SER A 35 16.42 -28.35 6.34
C SER A 35 16.37 -28.78 7.80
N ALA A 36 15.85 -29.95 8.06
CA ALA A 36 15.88 -30.53 9.40
C ALA A 36 17.28 -31.10 9.71
N GLY A 37 17.74 -30.85 10.95
CA GLY A 37 18.96 -31.49 11.47
C GLY A 37 20.26 -30.96 10.86
N LEU A 38 20.26 -29.84 10.12
CA LEU A 38 21.48 -29.20 9.65
C LEU A 38 22.34 -28.75 10.84
N ASP A 39 23.57 -29.21 10.85
CA ASP A 39 24.61 -28.79 11.82
C ASP A 39 25.88 -28.42 11.04
N ALA A 40 26.10 -27.13 10.88
CA ALA A 40 27.22 -26.59 10.13
C ALA A 40 27.89 -25.46 10.91
N PRO A 41 29.20 -25.24 10.77
CA PRO A 41 29.88 -24.13 11.42
C PRO A 41 29.37 -22.79 10.90
N ALA A 42 29.08 -21.88 11.82
CA ALA A 42 28.60 -20.54 11.51
C ALA A 42 29.20 -19.50 12.45
N HIS A 43 29.37 -18.25 11.95
CA HIS A 43 29.83 -17.15 12.78
C HIS A 43 28.83 -16.82 13.92
N VAL A 44 27.54 -16.93 13.63
CA VAL A 44 26.47 -16.71 14.59
C VAL A 44 25.53 -17.93 14.59
N VAL A 45 25.26 -18.48 15.75
CA VAL A 45 24.27 -19.55 15.93
C VAL A 45 23.17 -19.06 16.85
N ILE A 46 21.91 -19.17 16.42
CA ILE A 46 20.72 -18.80 17.20
C ILE A 46 19.83 -20.03 17.34
N ASP A 47 19.51 -20.41 18.58
CA ASP A 47 18.48 -21.40 18.85
C ASP A 47 17.11 -20.69 18.89
N ALA A 48 16.25 -21.02 17.96
CA ALA A 48 14.89 -20.45 17.88
C ALA A 48 13.93 -21.06 18.90
N GLN A 49 14.33 -22.12 19.64
CA GLN A 49 13.55 -22.75 20.71
C GLN A 49 12.11 -23.14 20.28
N GLY A 50 11.94 -23.55 19.03
CA GLY A 50 10.63 -23.88 18.47
C GLY A 50 9.77 -22.70 18.04
N MET A 51 10.28 -21.47 18.18
CA MET A 51 9.56 -20.28 17.71
C MET A 51 9.43 -20.26 16.19
N LEU A 52 8.36 -19.64 15.72
CA LEU A 52 8.13 -19.41 14.28
C LEU A 52 9.17 -18.43 13.74
N VAL A 53 9.84 -18.85 12.69
CA VAL A 53 10.69 -17.98 11.85
C VAL A 53 10.02 -17.84 10.51
N CYS A 54 9.62 -16.63 10.16
CA CYS A 54 8.95 -16.28 8.91
C CYS A 54 9.67 -15.12 8.22
N PRO A 55 9.39 -14.87 6.92
CA PRO A 55 9.81 -13.63 6.29
C PRO A 55 9.33 -12.40 7.04
N PRO A 56 10.02 -11.25 6.94
CA PRO A 56 9.55 -10.01 7.54
C PRO A 56 8.19 -9.59 6.96
N PHE A 57 7.46 -8.78 7.71
CA PHE A 57 6.18 -8.26 7.25
C PHE A 57 6.36 -7.24 6.12
N VAL A 58 5.32 -7.16 5.28
CA VAL A 58 5.20 -6.20 4.18
C VAL A 58 3.92 -5.41 4.40
N ASP A 59 4.01 -4.09 4.42
CA ASP A 59 2.86 -3.19 4.35
C ASP A 59 2.65 -2.77 2.90
N ALA A 60 1.62 -3.32 2.29
CA ALA A 60 1.37 -3.13 0.86
C ALA A 60 0.70 -1.80 0.52
N HIS A 61 0.27 -1.03 1.53
CA HIS A 61 -0.41 0.25 1.32
C HIS A 61 -0.30 1.16 2.55
N PHE A 62 0.42 2.26 2.39
CA PHE A 62 0.67 3.23 3.46
C PHE A 62 0.78 4.66 2.94
N HIS A 63 0.67 5.66 3.84
CA HIS A 63 0.85 7.08 3.56
C HIS A 63 1.90 7.67 4.51
N MET A 64 3.17 7.50 4.18
CA MET A 64 4.27 7.92 5.04
C MET A 64 4.41 9.45 5.13
N ASP A 65 3.98 10.18 4.11
CA ASP A 65 3.95 11.64 4.10
C ASP A 65 2.98 12.22 5.14
N ALA A 66 1.89 11.51 5.42
CA ALA A 66 0.90 11.91 6.42
C ALA A 66 1.14 11.29 7.81
N ALA A 67 1.93 10.23 7.92
CA ALA A 67 2.13 9.50 9.18
C ALA A 67 2.57 10.41 10.33
N LEU A 68 2.03 10.14 11.54
CA LEU A 68 2.32 10.86 12.77
C LEU A 68 2.03 12.37 12.72
N SER A 69 1.06 12.80 11.90
CA SER A 69 0.61 14.19 11.81
C SER A 69 -0.75 14.43 12.47
N TYR A 70 -1.27 13.46 13.21
CA TYR A 70 -2.57 13.59 13.90
C TYR A 70 -2.65 14.86 14.73
N GLY A 71 -3.78 15.57 14.59
CA GLY A 71 -4.02 16.84 15.28
C GLY A 71 -3.53 18.07 14.53
N LEU A 72 -2.86 17.91 13.40
CA LEU A 72 -2.34 19.02 12.58
C LEU A 72 -3.15 19.18 11.28
N PRO A 73 -3.58 20.43 10.94
CA PRO A 73 -3.65 21.61 11.80
C PRO A 73 -4.78 21.53 12.83
N ARG A 74 -5.66 20.54 12.69
CA ARG A 74 -6.79 20.24 13.57
C ARG A 74 -7.14 18.76 13.50
N VAL A 75 -8.12 18.32 14.28
CA VAL A 75 -8.61 16.94 14.30
C VAL A 75 -9.80 16.77 13.36
N ASN A 76 -9.86 15.63 12.65
CA ASN A 76 -11.03 15.20 11.88
C ASN A 76 -12.21 14.95 12.82
N GLN A 77 -13.28 15.74 12.70
CA GLN A 77 -14.44 15.69 13.60
C GLN A 77 -15.50 14.71 13.14
N SER A 78 -15.72 14.60 11.82
CA SER A 78 -16.74 13.71 11.26
C SER A 78 -16.29 12.26 11.15
N GLY A 79 -14.98 12.02 11.16
CA GLY A 79 -14.38 10.73 10.89
C GLY A 79 -14.60 10.24 9.46
N THR A 80 -14.90 11.15 8.52
CA THR A 80 -15.11 10.82 7.11
C THR A 80 -13.81 10.91 6.30
N LEU A 81 -13.76 10.14 5.21
CA LEU A 81 -12.70 10.24 4.20
C LEU A 81 -12.59 11.68 3.66
N LEU A 82 -13.71 12.30 3.33
CA LEU A 82 -13.74 13.61 2.71
C LEU A 82 -13.21 14.72 3.62
N GLU A 83 -13.52 14.66 4.92
CA GLU A 83 -12.94 15.60 5.88
C GLU A 83 -11.43 15.37 6.03
N GLY A 84 -10.97 14.12 6.02
CA GLY A 84 -9.55 13.79 6.03
C GLY A 84 -8.80 14.40 4.84
N ILE A 85 -9.37 14.31 3.64
CA ILE A 85 -8.81 14.91 2.42
C ILE A 85 -8.76 16.44 2.54
N ALA A 86 -9.84 17.06 3.02
CA ALA A 86 -9.89 18.50 3.22
C ALA A 86 -8.84 18.97 4.23
N LEU A 87 -8.71 18.26 5.35
CA LEU A 87 -7.75 18.54 6.40
C LEU A 87 -6.30 18.39 5.92
N TRP A 88 -6.02 17.36 5.10
CA TRP A 88 -4.73 17.23 4.44
C TRP A 88 -4.43 18.42 3.52
N GLY A 89 -5.44 18.91 2.79
CA GLY A 89 -5.35 20.13 1.99
C GLY A 89 -5.02 21.38 2.84
N GLU A 90 -5.53 21.48 4.07
CA GLU A 90 -5.20 22.54 5.02
C GLU A 90 -3.76 22.40 5.56
N LEU A 91 -3.30 21.17 5.79
CA LEU A 91 -1.96 20.91 6.31
C LEU A 91 -0.87 21.08 5.25
N LYS A 92 -1.16 20.72 4.00
CA LYS A 92 -0.19 20.69 2.89
C LYS A 92 0.65 21.97 2.74
N PRO A 93 0.07 23.19 2.77
CA PRO A 93 0.84 24.44 2.69
C PRO A 93 1.79 24.66 3.87
N LEU A 94 1.54 24.02 5.00
CA LEU A 94 2.31 24.17 6.24
C LEU A 94 3.46 23.16 6.34
N LEU A 95 3.52 22.19 5.44
CA LEU A 95 4.54 21.15 5.46
C LEU A 95 5.93 21.72 5.20
N THR A 96 6.92 21.19 5.93
CA THR A 96 8.34 21.43 5.68
C THR A 96 9.03 20.10 5.41
N GLN A 97 10.07 20.12 4.59
CA GLN A 97 10.85 18.93 4.28
C GLN A 97 11.42 18.29 5.55
N LYS A 98 11.94 19.12 6.46
CA LYS A 98 12.50 18.65 7.74
C LYS A 98 11.46 17.88 8.57
N ALA A 99 10.29 18.45 8.80
CA ALA A 99 9.24 17.82 9.60
C ALA A 99 8.72 16.53 8.96
N LEU A 100 8.62 16.47 7.63
CA LEU A 100 8.26 15.26 6.90
C LEU A 100 9.29 14.14 7.10
N ILE A 101 10.58 14.44 6.93
CA ILE A 101 11.66 13.47 7.13
C ILE A 101 11.68 12.97 8.58
N GLU A 102 11.59 13.87 9.56
CA GLU A 102 11.59 13.51 10.99
C GLU A 102 10.44 12.54 11.32
N ARG A 103 9.21 12.84 10.88
CA ARG A 103 8.04 11.98 11.12
C ARG A 103 8.17 10.62 10.40
N ALA A 104 8.60 10.65 9.15
CA ALA A 104 8.77 9.43 8.36
C ALA A 104 9.84 8.50 8.95
N LEU A 105 10.98 9.04 9.38
CA LEU A 105 12.03 8.25 10.05
C LEU A 105 11.55 7.69 11.38
N ALA A 106 10.82 8.47 12.18
CA ALA A 106 10.23 7.98 13.43
C ALA A 106 9.25 6.82 13.16
N TYR A 107 8.44 6.91 12.10
CA TYR A 107 7.57 5.80 11.69
C TYR A 107 8.36 4.57 11.23
N CYS A 108 9.44 4.76 10.48
CA CYS A 108 10.33 3.65 10.08
C CYS A 108 10.90 2.91 11.31
N ASP A 109 11.26 3.62 12.36
CA ASP A 109 11.73 3.00 13.60
C ASP A 109 10.64 2.14 14.26
N TRP A 110 9.39 2.61 14.27
CA TRP A 110 8.25 1.82 14.75
C TRP A 110 8.07 0.56 13.90
N ALA A 111 8.07 0.71 12.58
CA ALA A 111 7.89 -0.37 11.63
C ALA A 111 8.94 -1.48 11.81
N VAL A 112 10.20 -1.12 11.84
CA VAL A 112 11.32 -2.06 12.06
C VAL A 112 11.20 -2.76 13.41
N GLY A 113 10.83 -2.03 14.47
CA GLY A 113 10.58 -2.59 15.79
C GLY A 113 9.46 -3.63 15.82
N LYS A 114 8.58 -3.64 14.83
CA LYS A 114 7.48 -4.61 14.67
C LYS A 114 7.76 -5.68 13.60
N GLY A 115 8.97 -5.74 13.06
CA GLY A 115 9.35 -6.69 12.02
C GLY A 115 8.82 -6.35 10.62
N LEU A 116 8.39 -5.13 10.40
CA LEU A 116 7.94 -4.61 9.11
C LEU A 116 9.14 -4.03 8.35
N LEU A 117 9.58 -4.69 7.28
CA LEU A 117 10.81 -4.33 6.57
C LEU A 117 10.59 -3.97 5.09
N ALA A 118 9.36 -3.98 4.60
CA ALA A 118 9.03 -3.50 3.26
C ALA A 118 7.71 -2.73 3.30
N ILE A 119 7.69 -1.53 2.73
CA ILE A 119 6.52 -0.64 2.74
C ILE A 119 6.32 -0.06 1.35
N ARG A 120 5.09 -0.16 0.82
CA ARG A 120 4.65 0.62 -0.33
C ARG A 120 3.89 1.84 0.18
N SER A 121 4.47 3.03 0.01
CA SER A 121 3.88 4.28 0.48
C SER A 121 3.45 5.17 -0.68
N HIS A 122 2.20 5.60 -0.65
CA HIS A 122 1.66 6.63 -1.52
C HIS A 122 2.16 8.00 -1.05
N VAL A 123 2.63 8.82 -1.99
CA VAL A 123 3.08 10.20 -1.71
C VAL A 123 2.30 11.17 -2.58
N ASP A 124 1.72 12.20 -1.96
CA ASP A 124 0.90 13.19 -2.64
C ASP A 124 1.74 14.02 -3.62
N VAL A 125 1.27 14.07 -4.88
CA VAL A 125 1.88 14.85 -5.96
C VAL A 125 1.06 16.08 -6.36
N CYS A 126 -0.02 16.38 -5.62
CA CYS A 126 -0.86 17.54 -5.93
C CYS A 126 -0.24 18.87 -5.50
N ASP A 127 0.74 18.86 -4.59
CA ASP A 127 1.55 20.02 -4.27
C ASP A 127 2.59 20.26 -5.39
N PRO A 128 2.52 21.37 -6.13
CA PRO A 128 3.46 21.63 -7.23
C PRO A 128 4.92 21.80 -6.79
N ARG A 129 5.17 22.04 -5.50
CA ARG A 129 6.52 22.04 -4.93
C ARG A 129 7.13 20.64 -4.87
N LEU A 130 6.32 19.56 -4.89
CA LEU A 130 6.72 18.16 -4.70
C LEU A 130 7.55 17.93 -3.43
N LEU A 131 7.27 18.70 -2.39
CA LEU A 131 8.05 18.74 -1.16
C LEU A 131 8.02 17.38 -0.43
N ALA A 132 6.85 16.73 -0.40
CA ALA A 132 6.72 15.39 0.19
C ALA A 132 7.46 14.33 -0.64
N VAL A 133 7.47 14.46 -1.96
CA VAL A 133 8.22 13.57 -2.85
C VAL A 133 9.73 13.65 -2.57
N GLU A 134 10.28 14.86 -2.51
CA GLU A 134 11.71 15.06 -2.17
C GLU A 134 12.04 14.48 -0.79
N ALA A 135 11.20 14.76 0.21
CA ALA A 135 11.40 14.27 1.56
C ALA A 135 11.40 12.73 1.63
N LEU A 136 10.43 12.06 0.99
CA LEU A 136 10.34 10.61 1.04
C LEU A 136 11.40 9.90 0.16
N LEU A 137 11.87 10.51 -0.91
CA LEU A 137 13.03 10.01 -1.65
C LEU A 137 14.31 10.04 -0.79
N GLU A 138 14.49 11.09 0.01
CA GLU A 138 15.58 11.15 0.98
C GLU A 138 15.43 10.09 2.10
N VAL A 139 14.21 9.93 2.66
CA VAL A 139 13.93 8.86 3.63
C VAL A 139 14.24 7.48 3.02
N LYS A 140 13.80 7.22 1.78
CA LYS A 140 14.09 5.97 1.06
C LYS A 140 15.59 5.69 1.00
N ARG A 141 16.39 6.70 0.69
CA ARG A 141 17.87 6.60 0.65
C ARG A 141 18.44 6.28 2.03
N ILE A 142 17.95 6.93 3.08
CA ILE A 142 18.44 6.75 4.46
C ILE A 142 18.15 5.35 4.98
N VAL A 143 16.93 4.84 4.77
CA VAL A 143 16.46 3.56 5.32
C VAL A 143 16.84 2.35 4.46
N ALA A 144 17.31 2.55 3.24
CA ALA A 144 17.65 1.49 2.29
C ALA A 144 18.50 0.33 2.85
N PRO A 145 19.42 0.53 3.81
CA PRO A 145 20.19 -0.58 4.39
C PRO A 145 19.36 -1.60 5.18
N TYR A 146 18.15 -1.25 5.62
CA TYR A 146 17.37 -2.10 6.52
C TYR A 146 15.85 -2.14 6.23
N LEU A 147 15.35 -1.26 5.37
CA LEU A 147 13.93 -1.21 5.02
C LEU A 147 13.76 -0.90 3.53
N ASP A 148 12.97 -1.73 2.85
CA ASP A 148 12.57 -1.49 1.46
C ASP A 148 11.39 -0.52 1.43
N LEU A 149 11.62 0.68 0.88
CA LEU A 149 10.57 1.68 0.68
C LEU A 149 10.30 1.86 -0.80
N GLN A 150 9.11 1.48 -1.24
CA GLN A 150 8.59 1.72 -2.58
C GLN A 150 7.61 2.90 -2.54
N LEU A 151 7.78 3.87 -3.44
CA LEU A 151 6.94 5.07 -3.49
C LEU A 151 5.97 5.02 -4.68
N VAL A 152 4.75 5.45 -4.43
CA VAL A 152 3.69 5.59 -5.43
C VAL A 152 3.37 7.07 -5.61
N ALA A 153 3.46 7.57 -6.84
CA ALA A 153 3.07 8.94 -7.17
C ALA A 153 1.54 9.04 -7.15
N PHE A 154 1.00 9.67 -6.13
CA PHE A 154 -0.42 9.64 -5.80
C PHE A 154 -1.09 11.01 -5.94
N PRO A 155 -2.01 11.21 -6.90
CA PRO A 155 -2.75 12.45 -7.04
C PRO A 155 -3.93 12.49 -6.02
N GLN A 156 -3.62 12.77 -4.75
CA GLN A 156 -4.56 12.74 -3.62
C GLN A 156 -5.85 13.53 -3.86
N ASP A 157 -5.76 14.68 -4.54
CA ASP A 157 -6.89 15.55 -4.79
C ASP A 157 -7.61 15.25 -6.13
N GLY A 158 -7.33 14.09 -6.72
CA GLY A 158 -7.80 13.69 -8.06
C GLY A 158 -6.84 14.10 -9.16
N LEU A 159 -6.91 13.41 -10.29
CA LEU A 159 -6.08 13.70 -11.46
C LEU A 159 -6.67 14.85 -12.31
N LEU A 160 -8.00 14.86 -12.48
CA LEU A 160 -8.71 15.73 -13.39
C LEU A 160 -9.48 16.86 -12.68
N ARG A 161 -9.75 16.74 -11.38
CA ARG A 161 -10.65 17.66 -10.67
C ARG A 161 -9.98 18.83 -9.99
N GLY A 162 -8.67 18.90 -9.93
CA GLY A 162 -7.96 19.91 -9.14
C GLY A 162 -6.80 20.57 -9.88
N GLY A 163 -6.17 21.54 -9.20
CA GLY A 163 -5.03 22.31 -9.72
C GLY A 163 -5.42 23.54 -10.55
N ASP A 164 -4.41 24.26 -11.00
CA ASP A 164 -4.55 25.50 -11.79
C ASP A 164 -4.89 25.26 -13.28
N GLY A 165 -5.10 24.01 -13.65
CA GLY A 165 -5.46 23.61 -15.01
C GLY A 165 -5.77 22.12 -15.09
N PRO A 166 -6.41 21.67 -16.18
CA PRO A 166 -6.99 20.33 -16.27
C PRO A 166 -6.00 19.17 -16.22
N PHE A 167 -4.69 19.44 -16.27
CA PHE A 167 -3.64 18.42 -16.22
C PHE A 167 -2.48 18.76 -15.29
N GLN A 168 -2.65 19.73 -14.39
CA GLN A 168 -1.58 20.14 -13.46
C GLN A 168 -1.09 18.98 -12.60
N HIS A 169 -2.02 18.18 -12.04
CA HIS A 169 -1.65 17.04 -11.22
C HIS A 169 -0.99 15.91 -12.03
N LEU A 170 -1.33 15.75 -13.30
CA LEU A 170 -0.65 14.82 -14.21
C LEU A 170 0.80 15.24 -14.46
N GLU A 171 1.04 16.52 -14.70
CA GLU A 171 2.42 17.02 -14.91
C GLU A 171 3.26 16.90 -13.63
N ASN A 172 2.69 17.18 -12.45
CA ASN A 172 3.35 16.93 -11.18
C ASN A 172 3.68 15.44 -10.98
N LEU A 173 2.75 14.56 -11.31
CA LEU A 173 2.95 13.10 -11.24
C LEU A 173 4.12 12.67 -12.13
N LYS A 174 4.15 13.14 -13.39
CA LYS A 174 5.26 12.85 -14.31
C LYS A 174 6.60 13.33 -13.75
N ARG A 175 6.64 14.55 -13.19
CA ARG A 175 7.84 15.08 -12.53
C ARG A 175 8.29 14.21 -11.36
N ALA A 176 7.37 13.74 -10.53
CA ALA A 176 7.67 12.84 -9.42
C ALA A 176 8.27 11.52 -9.92
N LEU A 177 7.75 10.95 -11.01
CA LEU A 177 8.33 9.77 -11.65
C LEU A 177 9.74 10.04 -12.18
N ASP A 178 9.97 11.20 -12.78
CA ASP A 178 11.29 11.62 -13.27
C ASP A 178 12.31 11.81 -12.12
N MET A 179 11.84 12.12 -10.92
CA MET A 179 12.67 12.20 -9.70
C MET A 179 13.01 10.83 -9.11
N GLY A 180 12.35 9.75 -9.54
CA GLY A 180 12.63 8.38 -9.10
C GLY A 180 11.53 7.70 -8.28
N VAL A 181 10.32 8.21 -8.29
CA VAL A 181 9.15 7.51 -7.70
C VAL A 181 8.84 6.26 -8.54
N ASP A 182 8.51 5.16 -7.86
CA ASP A 182 8.57 3.81 -8.45
C ASP A 182 7.28 3.38 -9.18
N VAL A 183 6.12 3.85 -8.73
CA VAL A 183 4.79 3.33 -9.12
C VAL A 183 3.84 4.49 -9.41
N ILE A 184 2.92 4.29 -10.34
CA ILE A 184 1.88 5.26 -10.70
C ILE A 184 0.65 5.01 -9.84
N GLY A 185 0.19 6.04 -9.12
CA GLY A 185 -1.03 6.04 -8.32
C GLY A 185 -2.21 6.67 -9.04
N GLY A 186 -3.38 6.60 -8.40
CA GLY A 186 -4.62 7.23 -8.85
C GLY A 186 -5.70 7.16 -7.78
N ILE A 187 -6.78 7.88 -7.97
CA ILE A 187 -7.95 7.90 -7.07
C ILE A 187 -9.24 8.16 -7.89
N PRO A 188 -9.63 7.23 -8.76
CA PRO A 188 -10.73 7.46 -9.71
C PRO A 188 -12.07 7.74 -9.05
N HIS A 189 -12.35 7.16 -7.89
CA HIS A 189 -13.62 7.38 -7.17
C HIS A 189 -13.74 8.77 -6.54
N PHE A 190 -12.65 9.52 -6.44
CA PHE A 190 -12.65 10.91 -5.98
C PHE A 190 -12.79 11.92 -7.12
N GLU A 191 -12.73 11.50 -8.38
CA GLU A 191 -13.06 12.37 -9.51
C GLU A 191 -14.53 12.80 -9.48
N ARG A 192 -14.89 13.85 -10.23
CA ARG A 192 -16.23 14.44 -10.13
C ARG A 192 -17.35 13.57 -10.68
N SER A 193 -17.03 12.69 -11.62
CA SER A 193 -17.99 11.79 -12.24
C SER A 193 -17.39 10.41 -12.49
N MET A 194 -18.25 9.41 -12.72
CA MET A 194 -17.80 8.07 -13.12
C MET A 194 -17.01 8.09 -14.44
N ALA A 195 -17.40 8.97 -15.36
CA ALA A 195 -16.71 9.16 -16.64
C ALA A 195 -15.30 9.73 -16.44
N ASP A 196 -15.15 10.71 -15.55
CA ASP A 196 -13.82 11.28 -15.23
C ASP A 196 -12.96 10.26 -14.49
N GLY A 197 -13.52 9.48 -13.57
CA GLY A 197 -12.83 8.39 -12.91
C GLY A 197 -12.28 7.37 -13.93
N SER A 198 -13.11 6.93 -14.86
CA SER A 198 -12.69 6.02 -15.94
C SER A 198 -11.63 6.64 -16.84
N ARG A 199 -11.76 7.94 -17.15
CA ARG A 199 -10.75 8.67 -17.93
C ARG A 199 -9.42 8.77 -17.19
N SER A 200 -9.43 9.04 -15.90
CA SER A 200 -8.21 9.09 -15.08
C SER A 200 -7.47 7.76 -15.08
N ILE A 201 -8.19 6.64 -14.94
CA ILE A 201 -7.61 5.29 -15.03
C ILE A 201 -6.93 5.09 -16.39
N ARG A 202 -7.62 5.41 -17.49
CA ARG A 202 -7.07 5.25 -18.84
C ARG A 202 -5.77 6.02 -19.02
N VAL A 203 -5.75 7.31 -18.65
CA VAL A 203 -4.57 8.17 -18.77
C VAL A 203 -3.39 7.62 -17.98
N LEU A 204 -3.63 7.18 -16.73
CA LEU A 204 -2.58 6.69 -15.85
C LEU A 204 -2.06 5.30 -16.29
N CYS A 205 -2.94 4.41 -16.72
CA CYS A 205 -2.52 3.10 -17.25
C CYS A 205 -1.75 3.22 -18.57
N GLU A 206 -2.14 4.13 -19.44
CA GLU A 206 -1.38 4.43 -20.68
C GLU A 206 0.02 4.97 -20.35
N LEU A 207 0.13 5.87 -19.37
CA LEU A 207 1.43 6.37 -18.89
C LEU A 207 2.29 5.23 -18.30
N ALA A 208 1.67 4.33 -17.55
CA ALA A 208 2.36 3.16 -16.99
C ALA A 208 2.91 2.23 -18.09
N ALA A 209 2.10 1.96 -19.12
CA ALA A 209 2.50 1.16 -20.26
C ALA A 209 3.67 1.81 -21.03
N GLN A 210 3.61 3.12 -21.25
CA GLN A 210 4.67 3.89 -21.92
C GLN A 210 5.98 3.88 -21.15
N ARG A 211 5.93 3.94 -19.82
CA ARG A 211 7.12 4.01 -18.95
C ARG A 211 7.58 2.65 -18.41
N GLY A 212 6.85 1.58 -18.68
CA GLY A 212 7.14 0.25 -18.15
C GLY A 212 6.99 0.14 -16.63
N LEU A 213 6.11 0.96 -16.02
CA LEU A 213 5.89 1.04 -14.58
C LEU A 213 4.67 0.24 -14.14
N ALA A 214 4.61 -0.07 -12.84
CA ALA A 214 3.44 -0.62 -12.18
C ALA A 214 2.43 0.49 -11.82
N VAL A 215 1.20 0.06 -11.53
CA VAL A 215 0.09 0.93 -11.11
C VAL A 215 -0.45 0.44 -9.77
N ASP A 216 -0.75 1.36 -8.87
CA ASP A 216 -1.47 1.09 -7.62
C ASP A 216 -2.44 2.24 -7.33
N MET A 217 -3.73 1.98 -7.53
CA MET A 217 -4.75 3.00 -7.37
C MET A 217 -5.57 2.80 -6.10
N HIS A 218 -5.84 3.88 -5.38
CA HIS A 218 -6.99 3.95 -4.47
C HIS A 218 -8.23 3.76 -5.34
N CYS A 219 -8.84 2.60 -5.29
CA CYS A 219 -9.93 2.23 -6.19
C CYS A 219 -11.17 1.89 -5.39
N ASP A 220 -12.27 2.59 -5.69
CA ASP A 220 -13.57 2.30 -5.11
C ASP A 220 -13.59 2.29 -3.56
N GLU A 221 -12.84 3.19 -2.94
CA GLU A 221 -12.89 3.46 -1.49
C GLU A 221 -14.14 4.29 -1.19
N SER A 222 -15.29 3.65 -1.29
CA SER A 222 -16.60 4.26 -1.21
C SER A 222 -17.63 3.28 -0.70
N ASP A 223 -18.66 3.80 -0.04
CA ASP A 223 -19.85 3.02 0.34
C ASP A 223 -20.83 2.82 -0.84
N ASP A 224 -20.64 3.56 -1.92
CA ASP A 224 -21.53 3.51 -3.09
C ASP A 224 -21.28 2.22 -3.91
N PRO A 225 -22.28 1.30 -4.00
CA PRO A 225 -22.13 0.07 -4.79
C PRO A 225 -22.00 0.32 -6.31
N TYR A 226 -22.30 1.53 -6.77
CA TYR A 226 -22.12 1.94 -8.17
C TYR A 226 -20.73 2.54 -8.44
N SER A 227 -19.90 2.73 -7.43
CA SER A 227 -18.47 2.98 -7.63
C SER A 227 -17.81 1.68 -8.11
N ARG A 228 -17.64 1.57 -9.44
CA ARG A 228 -17.22 0.35 -10.15
C ARG A 228 -16.01 0.59 -11.03
N HIS A 229 -15.10 1.42 -10.57
CA HIS A 229 -13.87 1.75 -11.29
C HIS A 229 -12.92 0.55 -11.42
N VAL A 230 -13.03 -0.43 -10.54
CA VAL A 230 -12.27 -1.70 -10.65
C VAL A 230 -12.56 -2.43 -11.96
N GLU A 231 -13.77 -2.34 -12.50
CA GLU A 231 -14.11 -2.88 -13.83
C GLU A 231 -13.28 -2.19 -14.92
N THR A 232 -13.24 -0.85 -14.90
CA THR A 232 -12.41 -0.08 -15.84
C THR A 232 -10.92 -0.40 -15.66
N LEU A 233 -10.46 -0.52 -14.41
CA LEU A 233 -9.07 -0.85 -14.10
C LEU A 233 -8.69 -2.22 -14.68
N ALA A 234 -9.53 -3.23 -14.54
CA ALA A 234 -9.33 -4.55 -15.12
C ALA A 234 -9.31 -4.49 -16.66
N PHE A 235 -10.25 -3.76 -17.26
CA PHE A 235 -10.31 -3.59 -18.70
C PHE A 235 -9.05 -2.93 -19.27
N GLU A 236 -8.60 -1.81 -18.69
CA GLU A 236 -7.41 -1.10 -19.15
C GLU A 236 -6.13 -1.91 -18.93
N THR A 237 -6.07 -2.71 -17.87
CA THR A 237 -4.97 -3.63 -17.61
C THR A 237 -4.83 -4.65 -18.74
N GLN A 238 -5.95 -5.26 -19.17
CA GLN A 238 -5.95 -6.20 -20.29
C GLN A 238 -5.61 -5.51 -21.60
N ARG A 239 -6.27 -4.37 -21.89
CA ARG A 239 -6.07 -3.61 -23.14
C ARG A 239 -4.60 -3.24 -23.37
N LEU A 240 -3.88 -2.91 -22.29
CA LEU A 240 -2.51 -2.41 -22.35
C LEU A 240 -1.45 -3.49 -22.05
N GLY A 241 -1.86 -4.73 -21.79
CA GLY A 241 -0.93 -5.82 -21.46
C GLY A 241 -0.21 -5.64 -20.11
N LEU A 242 -0.85 -5.00 -19.14
CA LEU A 242 -0.29 -4.70 -17.81
C LEU A 242 -0.54 -5.81 -16.78
N HIS A 243 -0.86 -7.03 -17.22
CA HIS A 243 -1.16 -8.18 -16.35
C HIS A 243 -0.08 -8.37 -15.26
N GLY A 244 -0.50 -8.53 -14.01
CA GLY A 244 0.38 -8.71 -12.86
C GLY A 244 1.14 -7.45 -12.41
N ARG A 245 0.86 -6.29 -12.99
CA ARG A 245 1.50 -5.01 -12.64
C ARG A 245 0.53 -3.94 -12.13
N VAL A 246 -0.74 -4.29 -11.95
CA VAL A 246 -1.79 -3.34 -11.54
C VAL A 246 -2.44 -3.81 -10.26
N THR A 247 -2.53 -2.90 -9.30
CA THR A 247 -3.14 -3.10 -7.98
C THR A 247 -4.33 -2.16 -7.83
N GLY A 248 -5.47 -2.70 -7.35
CA GLY A 248 -6.57 -1.93 -6.80
C GLY A 248 -6.53 -1.99 -5.28
N SER A 249 -6.32 -0.85 -4.65
CA SER A 249 -6.32 -0.74 -3.19
C SER A 249 -7.70 -0.33 -2.67
N HIS A 250 -8.10 -0.83 -1.52
CA HIS A 250 -9.37 -0.69 -0.83
C HIS A 250 -10.51 -1.54 -1.42
N LEU A 251 -11.06 -1.21 -2.55
CA LEU A 251 -12.21 -1.87 -3.18
C LEU A 251 -13.42 -2.03 -2.22
N THR A 252 -13.65 -1.06 -1.34
CA THR A 252 -14.68 -1.17 -0.29
C THR A 252 -16.09 -1.17 -0.85
N SER A 253 -16.33 -0.56 -2.00
CA SER A 253 -17.63 -0.60 -2.66
C SER A 253 -18.09 -2.02 -3.02
N MET A 254 -17.17 -2.97 -3.18
CA MET A 254 -17.48 -4.38 -3.41
C MET A 254 -18.31 -5.00 -2.27
N HIS A 255 -18.18 -4.49 -1.04
CA HIS A 255 -19.00 -4.92 0.09
C HIS A 255 -20.50 -4.78 -0.21
N SER A 256 -20.90 -3.71 -0.88
CA SER A 256 -22.29 -3.35 -1.16
C SER A 256 -22.73 -3.65 -2.60
N MET A 257 -21.84 -4.18 -3.45
CA MET A 257 -22.17 -4.56 -4.81
C MET A 257 -23.14 -5.75 -4.83
N ASP A 258 -24.01 -5.78 -5.83
CA ASP A 258 -24.88 -6.92 -6.11
C ASP A 258 -24.08 -8.18 -6.43
N ASN A 259 -24.51 -9.32 -5.87
CA ASN A 259 -23.80 -10.59 -6.03
C ASN A 259 -23.75 -11.06 -7.49
N TYR A 260 -24.79 -10.78 -8.29
CA TYR A 260 -24.77 -11.11 -9.71
C TYR A 260 -23.67 -10.32 -10.45
N TYR A 261 -23.56 -9.01 -10.17
CA TYR A 261 -22.50 -8.21 -10.75
C TYR A 261 -21.10 -8.71 -10.31
N VAL A 262 -20.93 -9.03 -9.04
CA VAL A 262 -19.65 -9.55 -8.51
C VAL A 262 -19.28 -10.88 -9.17
N SER A 263 -20.24 -11.76 -9.45
CA SER A 263 -19.98 -13.03 -10.15
C SER A 263 -19.41 -12.84 -11.56
N LYS A 264 -19.72 -11.69 -12.21
CA LYS A 264 -19.15 -11.28 -13.50
C LYS A 264 -17.81 -10.56 -13.34
N LEU A 265 -17.66 -9.75 -12.28
CA LEU A 265 -16.47 -8.96 -12.02
C LEU A 265 -15.25 -9.80 -11.65
N LEU A 266 -15.41 -10.81 -10.79
CA LEU A 266 -14.30 -11.64 -10.31
C LEU A 266 -13.53 -12.32 -11.43
N PRO A 267 -14.15 -13.01 -12.41
CA PRO A 267 -13.42 -13.54 -13.55
C PRO A 267 -12.64 -12.49 -14.34
N LEU A 268 -13.21 -11.29 -14.51
CA LEU A 268 -12.55 -10.19 -15.21
C LEU A 268 -11.28 -9.73 -14.47
N MET A 269 -11.33 -9.65 -13.14
CA MET A 269 -10.17 -9.31 -12.31
C MET A 269 -9.07 -10.38 -12.38
N VAL A 270 -9.45 -11.65 -12.39
CA VAL A 270 -8.52 -12.79 -12.55
C VAL A 270 -7.85 -12.76 -13.92
N GLU A 271 -8.63 -12.60 -14.99
CA GLU A 271 -8.12 -12.52 -16.36
C GLU A 271 -7.15 -11.34 -16.55
N ALA A 272 -7.43 -10.21 -15.88
CA ALA A 272 -6.53 -9.06 -15.88
C ALA A 272 -5.26 -9.27 -15.03
N GLY A 273 -5.24 -10.28 -14.17
CA GLY A 273 -4.15 -10.48 -13.22
C GLY A 273 -4.01 -9.34 -12.24
N LEU A 274 -5.14 -8.75 -11.79
CA LEU A 274 -5.13 -7.69 -10.80
C LEU A 274 -4.68 -8.20 -9.44
N HIS A 275 -3.92 -7.35 -8.75
CA HIS A 275 -3.67 -7.48 -7.31
C HIS A 275 -4.66 -6.60 -6.54
N VAL A 276 -4.97 -7.00 -5.32
CA VAL A 276 -5.84 -6.25 -4.41
C VAL A 276 -5.12 -6.03 -3.08
N VAL A 277 -5.23 -4.83 -2.55
CA VAL A 277 -4.81 -4.53 -1.17
C VAL A 277 -6.02 -4.13 -0.35
N ALA A 278 -6.32 -4.90 0.68
CA ALA A 278 -7.33 -4.56 1.67
C ALA A 278 -6.69 -3.79 2.83
N ASN A 279 -7.38 -2.76 3.31
CA ASN A 279 -6.90 -1.90 4.41
C ASN A 279 -7.93 -1.93 5.56
N PRO A 280 -8.02 -3.03 6.34
CA PRO A 280 -9.13 -3.27 7.26
C PRO A 280 -9.30 -2.19 8.33
N LEU A 281 -8.22 -1.77 8.97
CA LEU A 281 -8.28 -0.83 10.10
C LEU A 281 -8.85 0.52 9.70
N ILE A 282 -8.40 1.07 8.57
CA ILE A 282 -8.87 2.36 8.09
C ILE A 282 -10.27 2.23 7.46
N ASN A 283 -10.53 1.19 6.69
CA ASN A 283 -11.81 1.05 6.00
C ASN A 283 -12.98 0.84 6.98
N ILE A 284 -12.81 0.04 8.04
CA ILE A 284 -13.83 -0.10 9.08
C ILE A 284 -14.09 1.22 9.84
N THR A 285 -13.11 2.12 9.86
CA THR A 285 -13.21 3.43 10.51
C THR A 285 -13.91 4.43 9.61
N LEU A 286 -13.55 4.51 8.33
CA LEU A 286 -14.03 5.54 7.40
C LEU A 286 -15.38 5.18 6.75
N GLN A 287 -15.66 3.89 6.54
CA GLN A 287 -16.87 3.46 5.84
C GLN A 287 -18.09 3.44 6.76
N GLY A 288 -19.29 3.46 6.18
CA GLY A 288 -20.56 3.43 6.92
C GLY A 288 -20.88 4.70 7.72
N ARG A 289 -20.15 5.80 7.51
CA ARG A 289 -20.35 7.05 8.27
C ARG A 289 -21.70 7.73 7.98
N LEU A 290 -22.24 7.53 6.79
CA LEU A 290 -23.55 8.05 6.39
C LEU A 290 -24.70 7.08 6.70
N ASP A 291 -24.41 5.85 7.13
CA ASP A 291 -25.42 4.89 7.51
C ASP A 291 -25.99 5.22 8.89
N SER A 292 -27.30 5.07 9.04
CA SER A 292 -27.96 5.18 10.35
C SER A 292 -27.92 3.85 11.10
N TYR A 293 -28.58 2.84 10.58
CA TYR A 293 -28.59 1.46 11.13
C TYR A 293 -29.26 0.49 10.14
N PRO A 294 -28.75 -0.73 9.93
CA PRO A 294 -27.43 -1.21 10.36
C PRO A 294 -26.31 -0.52 9.58
N LYS A 295 -25.16 -0.31 10.24
CA LYS A 295 -23.98 0.27 9.59
C LYS A 295 -23.20 -0.80 8.87
N ARG A 296 -22.75 -0.50 7.64
CA ARG A 296 -21.84 -1.37 6.91
C ARG A 296 -20.42 -1.31 7.49
N ARG A 297 -19.64 -2.35 7.25
CA ARG A 297 -18.26 -2.51 7.74
C ARG A 297 -17.21 -1.94 6.80
N GLY A 298 -17.55 -1.74 5.52
CA GLY A 298 -16.64 -1.22 4.52
C GLY A 298 -15.50 -2.15 4.13
N MET A 299 -15.59 -3.43 4.43
CA MET A 299 -14.58 -4.42 4.07
C MET A 299 -14.79 -4.94 2.66
N THR A 300 -13.73 -4.97 1.83
CA THR A 300 -13.81 -5.64 0.53
C THR A 300 -13.97 -7.16 0.70
N ARG A 301 -14.32 -7.85 -0.38
CA ARG A 301 -14.66 -9.29 -0.39
C ARG A 301 -13.42 -10.19 -0.41
N VAL A 302 -12.54 -10.07 0.59
CA VAL A 302 -11.26 -10.80 0.67
C VAL A 302 -11.43 -12.32 0.51
N PRO A 303 -12.35 -13.00 1.22
CA PRO A 303 -12.51 -14.44 1.06
C PRO A 303 -12.89 -14.87 -0.37
N GLU A 304 -13.79 -14.12 -1.02
CA GLU A 304 -14.22 -14.40 -2.38
C GLU A 304 -13.10 -14.15 -3.40
N LEU A 305 -12.35 -13.06 -3.24
CA LEU A 305 -11.18 -12.73 -4.06
C LEU A 305 -10.13 -13.84 -4.00
N LEU A 306 -9.76 -14.28 -2.80
CA LEU A 306 -8.81 -15.37 -2.59
C LEU A 306 -9.30 -16.69 -3.18
N ALA A 307 -10.60 -17.02 -2.99
CA ALA A 307 -11.19 -18.24 -3.53
C ALA A 307 -11.17 -18.30 -5.07
N HIS A 308 -11.17 -17.14 -5.73
CA HIS A 308 -11.05 -17.03 -7.19
C HIS A 308 -9.60 -16.89 -7.69
N GLY A 309 -8.62 -16.92 -6.79
CA GLY A 309 -7.20 -16.86 -7.15
C GLY A 309 -6.66 -15.44 -7.37
N VAL A 310 -7.38 -14.41 -6.92
CA VAL A 310 -6.85 -13.05 -6.90
C VAL A 310 -5.81 -12.93 -5.80
N ASN A 311 -4.64 -12.36 -6.11
CA ASN A 311 -3.63 -12.07 -5.10
C ASN A 311 -4.10 -10.91 -4.22
N VAL A 312 -4.25 -11.16 -2.91
CA VAL A 312 -4.67 -10.17 -1.92
C VAL A 312 -3.57 -9.96 -0.89
N ALA A 313 -3.20 -8.72 -0.67
CA ALA A 313 -2.34 -8.30 0.42
C ALA A 313 -3.10 -7.36 1.37
N PHE A 314 -2.49 -7.06 2.51
CA PHE A 314 -3.03 -6.14 3.49
C PHE A 314 -2.13 -4.91 3.65
N GLY A 315 -2.73 -3.77 3.94
CA GLY A 315 -2.06 -2.53 4.25
C GLY A 315 -2.54 -1.93 5.56
N HIS A 316 -1.66 -1.21 6.23
CA HIS A 316 -1.99 -0.43 7.42
C HIS A 316 -2.67 0.89 7.06
N ASP A 317 -2.34 1.42 5.89
CA ASP A 317 -2.83 2.64 5.27
C ASP A 317 -2.43 3.90 6.05
N CYS A 318 -2.97 4.08 7.25
CA CYS A 318 -2.84 5.29 8.05
C CYS A 318 -2.37 4.98 9.47
N VAL A 319 -1.50 5.83 10.02
CA VAL A 319 -1.07 5.79 11.43
C VAL A 319 -1.00 7.20 11.97
N MET A 320 -1.91 7.54 12.89
CA MET A 320 -1.96 8.82 13.58
C MET A 320 -1.86 10.01 12.61
N ASP A 321 -2.78 10.06 11.67
CA ASP A 321 -2.84 11.05 10.60
C ASP A 321 -4.24 11.68 10.46
N PRO A 322 -4.51 12.53 9.44
CA PRO A 322 -5.81 13.16 9.27
C PRO A 322 -7.01 12.22 9.12
N TRP A 323 -6.79 10.97 8.73
CA TRP A 323 -7.87 9.99 8.51
C TRP A 323 -8.03 9.01 9.66
N TYR A 324 -6.95 8.71 10.40
CA TYR A 324 -6.94 7.67 11.41
C TYR A 324 -6.09 8.05 12.62
N SER A 325 -6.74 8.15 13.79
CA SER A 325 -6.11 8.60 15.04
C SER A 325 -5.29 7.52 15.76
N LEU A 326 -5.35 6.28 15.30
CA LEU A 326 -4.72 5.12 15.90
C LEU A 326 -3.64 4.55 14.97
N GLY A 327 -3.24 3.32 15.22
CA GLY A 327 -2.26 2.60 14.45
C GLY A 327 -0.93 2.43 15.18
N SER A 328 -0.19 1.40 14.83
CA SER A 328 1.00 0.97 15.58
C SER A 328 2.16 0.49 14.69
N ALA A 329 1.99 0.43 13.37
CA ALA A 329 2.89 -0.23 12.44
C ALA A 329 2.98 -1.76 12.63
N ASP A 330 2.11 -2.37 13.42
CA ASP A 330 2.07 -3.81 13.66
C ASP A 330 1.14 -4.49 12.65
N MET A 331 1.71 -5.23 11.70
CA MET A 331 0.92 -5.93 10.67
C MET A 331 0.14 -7.12 11.20
N LEU A 332 0.36 -7.54 12.45
CA LEU A 332 -0.49 -8.55 13.11
C LEU A 332 -1.80 -7.97 13.63
N GLU A 333 -1.93 -6.65 13.71
CA GLU A 333 -3.18 -5.97 14.08
C GLU A 333 -4.09 -5.72 12.87
N VAL A 334 -3.55 -5.81 11.66
CA VAL A 334 -4.27 -5.63 10.40
C VAL A 334 -4.99 -6.91 10.00
#